data_9c144ad970cf29e1ae56c97d9a0894e2
#
_entry.id   9c144ad970cf29e1ae56c97d9a0894e2
#
_cell.length_a   1.000
_cell.length_b   1.000
_cell.length_c   1.000
_cell.angle_alpha   90.00
_cell.angle_beta   90.00
_cell.angle_gamma   90.00
#
_symmetry.space_group_name_H-M   'P 1'
#
loop_
_entity.id
_entity.type
_entity.pdbx_description
1 polymer ?
#
loop_
_entity_poly.entity_id
_entity_poly.type
_entity_poly.pdbx_seq_one_letter_code
_entity_poly.pdbx_strand_id
1 'polypeptide(L)'
;MDFSLSMEQEILRKSVRDFAEREIKPVARHLDEKEEFSYETMAKMAELGLFGMFVSEKYNGQAMDYVSYIIATEEIARVDGSHAATVAAGNSLGIGPLYYFGNEEQKQKYLPRLCSGEVLWGFGLTEPNAGSDAGNSKTNALLDGDEWVVNGSKIFITNASTKISAGVTALCRTGTRDDGRPELSCILI
;
A
#
# COMPACT_ATOMS: atom_id res chain seq x y z
N MET A 1 14.51 20.16 21.19
CA MET A 1 13.98 19.05 20.41
C MET A 1 15.06 18.75 19.38
N ASP A 2 15.58 17.54 19.33
CA ASP A 2 16.62 17.13 18.36
C ASP A 2 15.92 16.44 17.18
N PHE A 3 16.22 16.92 15.96
CA PHE A 3 15.70 16.38 14.69
C PHE A 3 16.79 15.67 13.88
N SER A 4 17.96 15.42 14.51
CA SER A 4 19.03 14.66 13.87
C SER A 4 18.60 13.24 13.59
N LEU A 5 19.00 12.70 12.45
CA LEU A 5 18.78 11.31 12.11
C LEU A 5 19.77 10.41 12.85
N SER A 6 19.37 9.18 13.13
CA SER A 6 20.30 8.17 13.63
C SER A 6 21.29 7.75 12.53
N MET A 7 22.36 7.06 12.93
CA MET A 7 23.34 6.55 11.97
C MET A 7 22.70 5.55 10.99
N GLU A 8 21.80 4.69 11.46
CA GLU A 8 21.04 3.73 10.63
C GLU A 8 20.15 4.45 9.62
N GLN A 9 19.48 5.53 10.04
CA GLN A 9 18.63 6.33 9.17
C GLN A 9 19.45 7.08 8.10
N GLU A 10 20.64 7.57 8.43
CA GLU A 10 21.55 8.19 7.44
C GLU A 10 22.10 7.15 6.45
N ILE A 11 22.42 5.94 6.89
CA ILE A 11 22.84 4.84 6.01
C ILE A 11 21.70 4.47 5.07
N LEU A 12 20.49 4.31 5.60
CA LEU A 12 19.27 4.02 4.80
C LEU A 12 19.04 5.12 3.76
N ARG A 13 19.07 6.39 4.17
CA ARG A 13 18.92 7.55 3.27
C ARG A 13 19.88 7.45 2.10
N LYS A 14 21.16 7.26 2.39
CA LYS A 14 22.19 7.15 1.34
C LYS A 14 21.93 5.96 0.43
N SER A 15 21.64 4.81 0.98
CA SER A 15 21.40 3.58 0.22
C SER A 15 20.22 3.71 -0.73
N VAL A 16 19.09 4.25 -0.24
CA VAL A 16 17.89 4.46 -1.07
C VAL A 16 18.12 5.55 -2.11
N ARG A 17 18.84 6.63 -1.78
CA ARG A 17 19.23 7.67 -2.75
C ARG A 17 20.06 7.11 -3.88
N ASP A 18 21.12 6.37 -3.55
CA ASP A 18 22.02 5.76 -4.54
C ASP A 18 21.26 4.78 -5.44
N PHE A 19 20.33 4.01 -4.86
CA PHE A 19 19.43 3.13 -5.60
C PHE A 19 18.51 3.91 -6.56
N ALA A 20 17.83 4.93 -6.06
CA ALA A 20 16.89 5.72 -6.87
C ALA A 20 17.58 6.42 -8.07
N GLU A 21 18.76 6.99 -7.86
CA GLU A 21 19.54 7.63 -8.92
C GLU A 21 20.03 6.61 -9.96
N ARG A 22 20.41 5.41 -9.56
CA ARG A 22 20.96 4.37 -10.45
C ARG A 22 19.91 3.58 -11.18
N GLU A 23 18.83 3.17 -10.49
CA GLU A 23 17.86 2.20 -11.02
C GLU A 23 16.55 2.84 -11.48
N ILE A 24 16.06 3.89 -10.79
CA ILE A 24 14.76 4.50 -11.09
C ILE A 24 14.93 5.66 -12.09
N LYS A 25 15.85 6.58 -11.84
CA LYS A 25 16.03 7.78 -12.65
C LYS A 25 16.20 7.52 -14.15
N PRO A 26 16.96 6.51 -14.60
CA PRO A 26 17.14 6.26 -16.03
C PRO A 26 15.87 5.84 -16.76
N VAL A 27 14.90 5.25 -16.03
CA VAL A 27 13.68 4.68 -16.63
C VAL A 27 12.42 5.50 -16.37
N ALA A 28 12.42 6.36 -15.35
CA ALA A 28 11.25 7.10 -14.89
C ALA A 28 10.51 7.85 -16.01
N ARG A 29 11.25 8.63 -16.81
CA ARG A 29 10.66 9.39 -17.92
C ARG A 29 10.02 8.50 -18.98
N HIS A 30 10.68 7.40 -19.35
CA HIS A 30 10.16 6.47 -20.34
C HIS A 30 8.88 5.79 -19.86
N LEU A 31 8.85 5.36 -18.59
CA LEU A 31 7.67 4.73 -17.99
C LEU A 31 6.48 5.70 -17.92
N ASP A 32 6.73 6.97 -17.57
CA ASP A 32 5.71 8.01 -17.55
C ASP A 32 5.12 8.26 -18.94
N GLU A 33 5.99 8.45 -19.97
CA GLU A 33 5.58 8.65 -21.36
C GLU A 33 4.80 7.45 -21.96
N LYS A 34 5.05 6.23 -21.45
CA LYS A 34 4.41 4.98 -21.91
C LYS A 34 3.23 4.55 -21.05
N GLU A 35 3.01 5.21 -19.91
CA GLU A 35 2.00 4.81 -18.91
C GLU A 35 2.20 3.35 -18.45
N GLU A 36 3.46 2.94 -18.26
CA GLU A 36 3.83 1.55 -17.91
C GLU A 36 4.22 1.41 -16.44
N PHE A 37 3.83 0.29 -15.82
CA PHE A 37 4.28 -0.09 -14.49
C PHE A 37 5.61 -0.86 -14.58
N SER A 38 6.62 -0.42 -13.84
CA SER A 38 7.94 -1.05 -13.84
C SER A 38 8.03 -2.24 -12.91
N TYR A 39 7.84 -3.44 -13.43
CA TYR A 39 8.03 -4.69 -12.68
C TYR A 39 9.48 -4.93 -12.29
N GLU A 40 10.43 -4.49 -13.12
CA GLU A 40 11.87 -4.66 -12.85
C GLU A 40 12.33 -3.81 -11.67
N THR A 41 12.03 -2.50 -11.68
CA THR A 41 12.39 -1.61 -10.55
C THR A 41 11.62 -1.96 -9.29
N MET A 42 10.36 -2.44 -9.45
CA MET A 42 9.56 -2.95 -8.33
C MET A 42 10.25 -4.14 -7.64
N ALA A 43 10.75 -5.12 -8.39
CA ALA A 43 11.48 -6.26 -7.84
C ALA A 43 12.75 -5.80 -7.09
N LYS A 44 13.51 -4.87 -7.68
CA LYS A 44 14.71 -4.31 -7.04
C LYS A 44 14.37 -3.52 -5.75
N MET A 45 13.26 -2.80 -5.71
CA MET A 45 12.76 -2.14 -4.49
C MET A 45 12.38 -3.16 -3.41
N ALA A 46 11.80 -4.28 -3.81
CA ALA A 46 11.49 -5.38 -2.90
C ALA A 46 12.77 -6.03 -2.32
N GLU A 47 13.78 -6.31 -3.15
CA GLU A 47 15.08 -6.81 -2.72
C GLU A 47 15.80 -5.86 -1.75
N LEU A 48 15.61 -4.55 -1.91
CA LEU A 48 16.14 -3.53 -0.99
C LEU A 48 15.34 -3.43 0.34
N GLY A 49 14.27 -4.19 0.50
CA GLY A 49 13.45 -4.21 1.72
C GLY A 49 12.52 -3.00 1.87
N LEU A 50 12.08 -2.40 0.77
CA LEU A 50 11.21 -1.21 0.81
C LEU A 50 9.72 -1.52 1.01
N PHE A 51 9.37 -2.80 1.20
CA PHE A 51 8.03 -3.24 1.58
C PHE A 51 8.03 -3.88 2.97
N GLY A 52 6.94 -3.73 3.69
CA GLY A 52 6.84 -4.20 5.08
C GLY A 52 7.80 -3.48 6.03
N MET A 53 8.20 -2.23 5.75
CA MET A 53 9.27 -1.54 6.47
C MET A 53 9.02 -1.46 7.98
N PHE A 54 7.80 -1.18 8.42
CA PHE A 54 7.45 -1.10 9.84
C PHE A 54 6.79 -2.37 10.40
N VAL A 55 6.70 -3.43 9.60
CA VAL A 55 6.11 -4.70 10.00
C VAL A 55 7.15 -5.55 10.73
N SER A 56 6.72 -6.28 11.76
CA SER A 56 7.55 -7.22 12.50
C SER A 56 8.16 -8.30 11.59
N GLU A 57 9.38 -8.72 11.88
CA GLU A 57 10.06 -9.86 11.25
C GLU A 57 9.23 -11.15 11.30
N LYS A 58 8.35 -11.31 12.29
CA LYS A 58 7.40 -12.42 12.38
C LYS A 58 6.59 -12.63 11.11
N TYR A 59 6.33 -11.55 10.36
CA TYR A 59 5.56 -11.55 9.10
C TYR A 59 6.44 -11.20 7.90
N ASN A 60 7.73 -11.46 8.01
CA ASN A 60 8.72 -11.14 6.97
C ASN A 60 8.89 -9.63 6.71
N GLY A 61 8.58 -8.78 7.71
CA GLY A 61 8.80 -7.34 7.65
C GLY A 61 10.22 -6.95 8.08
N GLN A 62 10.54 -5.66 7.94
CA GLN A 62 11.87 -5.12 8.23
C GLN A 62 12.02 -4.60 9.66
N ALA A 63 10.93 -4.50 10.43
CA ALA A 63 10.87 -3.98 11.80
C ALA A 63 11.51 -2.58 11.99
N MET A 64 11.52 -1.75 10.94
CA MET A 64 12.04 -0.37 10.98
C MET A 64 11.02 0.59 11.60
N ASP A 65 11.49 1.77 12.01
CA ASP A 65 10.62 2.84 12.46
C ASP A 65 9.95 3.60 11.31
N TYR A 66 8.94 4.42 11.63
CA TYR A 66 8.22 5.22 10.64
C TYR A 66 9.07 6.32 10.01
N VAL A 67 10.07 6.85 10.72
CA VAL A 67 10.99 7.86 10.18
C VAL A 67 11.81 7.24 9.06
N SER A 68 12.31 6.03 9.26
CA SER A 68 13.01 5.25 8.22
C SER A 68 12.13 5.03 6.98
N TYR A 69 10.87 4.66 7.18
CA TYR A 69 9.91 4.51 6.07
C TYR A 69 9.71 5.82 5.28
N ILE A 70 9.55 6.94 5.97
CA ILE A 70 9.39 8.25 5.33
C ILE A 70 10.66 8.69 4.61
N ILE A 71 11.84 8.47 5.19
CA ILE A 71 13.14 8.74 4.54
C ILE A 71 13.25 7.98 3.22
N ALA A 72 12.94 6.68 3.22
CA ALA A 72 12.97 5.87 2.00
C ALA A 72 12.01 6.40 0.93
N THR A 73 10.78 6.71 1.32
CA THR A 73 9.77 7.28 0.42
C THR A 73 10.21 8.63 -0.16
N GLU A 74 10.79 9.53 0.67
CA GLU A 74 11.30 10.82 0.26
C GLU A 74 12.41 10.70 -0.78
N GLU A 75 13.38 9.81 -0.53
CA GLU A 75 14.51 9.63 -1.44
C GLU A 75 14.12 9.07 -2.81
N ILE A 76 13.10 8.20 -2.86
CA ILE A 76 12.52 7.74 -4.12
C ILE A 76 11.76 8.89 -4.80
N ALA A 77 10.93 9.62 -4.05
CA ALA A 77 10.10 10.71 -4.58
C ALA A 77 10.91 11.86 -5.21
N ARG A 78 12.13 12.10 -4.73
CA ARG A 78 13.08 13.05 -5.35
C ARG A 78 13.36 12.72 -6.82
N VAL A 79 13.26 11.47 -7.22
CA VAL A 79 13.57 10.98 -8.55
C VAL A 79 12.30 10.72 -9.34
N ASP A 80 11.34 10.00 -8.73
CA ASP A 80 10.07 9.68 -9.36
C ASP A 80 8.94 9.49 -8.35
N GLY A 81 7.89 10.31 -8.51
CA GLY A 81 6.71 10.27 -7.64
C GLY A 81 5.88 9.00 -7.79
N SER A 82 5.87 8.37 -8.96
CA SER A 82 5.10 7.14 -9.22
C SER A 82 5.67 5.94 -8.47
N HIS A 83 6.99 5.74 -8.51
CA HIS A 83 7.66 4.70 -7.71
C HIS A 83 7.49 4.96 -6.21
N ALA A 84 7.63 6.22 -5.78
CA ALA A 84 7.39 6.58 -4.37
C ALA A 84 5.95 6.30 -3.94
N ALA A 85 4.95 6.59 -4.77
CA ALA A 85 3.55 6.28 -4.51
C ALA A 85 3.31 4.77 -4.39
N THR A 86 3.97 3.96 -5.21
CA THR A 86 3.90 2.49 -5.13
C THR A 86 4.40 1.98 -3.77
N VAL A 87 5.55 2.47 -3.30
CA VAL A 87 6.13 2.10 -1.99
C VAL A 87 5.28 2.66 -0.85
N ALA A 88 4.90 3.93 -0.93
CA ALA A 88 4.10 4.58 0.10
C ALA A 88 2.73 3.91 0.28
N ALA A 89 2.00 3.70 -0.81
CA ALA A 89 0.71 3.03 -0.78
C ALA A 89 0.84 1.54 -0.42
N GLY A 90 1.88 0.86 -0.90
CA GLY A 90 2.15 -0.54 -0.55
C GLY A 90 2.29 -0.74 0.96
N ASN A 91 3.09 0.08 1.61
CA ASN A 91 3.27 0.02 3.07
C ASN A 91 2.05 0.53 3.84
N SER A 92 1.58 1.75 3.56
CA SER A 92 0.55 2.41 4.40
C SER A 92 -0.87 1.90 4.13
N LEU A 93 -1.26 1.76 2.85
CA LEU A 93 -2.63 1.44 2.44
C LEU A 93 -2.82 -0.07 2.19
N GLY A 94 -1.81 -0.75 1.67
CA GLY A 94 -1.85 -2.19 1.44
C GLY A 94 -1.59 -2.98 2.72
N ILE A 95 -0.39 -2.85 3.26
CA ILE A 95 0.11 -3.61 4.41
C ILE A 95 -0.49 -3.10 5.73
N GLY A 96 -0.53 -1.78 5.92
CA GLY A 96 -0.93 -1.15 7.19
C GLY A 96 -2.27 -1.64 7.75
N PRO A 97 -3.38 -1.61 7.02
CA PRO A 97 -4.67 -2.08 7.50
C PRO A 97 -4.66 -3.56 7.93
N LEU A 98 -4.00 -4.41 7.15
CA LEU A 98 -3.84 -5.83 7.50
C LEU A 98 -3.00 -6.01 8.76
N TYR A 99 -1.91 -5.25 8.90
CA TYR A 99 -1.01 -5.36 10.05
C TYR A 99 -1.66 -4.90 11.36
N TYR A 100 -2.41 -3.79 11.33
CA TYR A 100 -3.01 -3.24 12.55
C TYR A 100 -4.36 -3.85 12.91
N PHE A 101 -5.17 -4.22 11.92
CA PHE A 101 -6.58 -4.59 12.13
C PHE A 101 -6.91 -6.03 11.71
N GLY A 102 -6.04 -6.70 10.95
CA GLY A 102 -6.22 -8.09 10.59
C GLY A 102 -6.12 -9.02 11.82
N ASN A 103 -6.85 -10.13 11.80
CA ASN A 103 -6.64 -11.20 12.74
C ASN A 103 -5.34 -11.98 12.44
N GLU A 104 -4.94 -12.89 13.31
CA GLU A 104 -3.66 -13.60 13.15
C GLU A 104 -3.62 -14.46 11.87
N GLU A 105 -4.72 -15.10 11.51
CA GLU A 105 -4.84 -15.90 10.29
C GLU A 105 -4.64 -15.03 9.03
N GLN A 106 -5.31 -13.87 8.97
CA GLN A 106 -5.15 -12.92 7.88
C GLN A 106 -3.71 -12.40 7.79
N LYS A 107 -3.09 -12.06 8.92
CA LYS A 107 -1.69 -11.61 8.97
C LYS A 107 -0.73 -12.66 8.43
N GLN A 108 -0.86 -13.89 8.87
CA GLN A 108 -0.02 -15.00 8.41
C GLN A 108 -0.23 -15.33 6.94
N LYS A 109 -1.46 -15.21 6.46
CA LYS A 109 -1.81 -15.51 5.07
C LYS A 109 -1.26 -14.47 4.08
N TYR A 110 -1.35 -13.19 4.41
CA TYR A 110 -1.11 -12.11 3.43
C TYR A 110 0.20 -11.36 3.64
N LEU A 111 0.57 -11.04 4.90
CA LEU A 111 1.71 -10.15 5.16
C LEU A 111 3.04 -10.67 4.64
N PRO A 112 3.42 -11.95 4.75
CA PRO A 112 4.72 -12.40 4.29
C PRO A 112 4.99 -12.11 2.81
N ARG A 113 4.01 -12.31 1.94
CA ARG A 113 4.13 -12.04 0.50
C ARG A 113 4.08 -10.54 0.18
N LEU A 114 3.33 -9.77 0.95
CA LEU A 114 3.28 -8.32 0.81
C LEU A 114 4.59 -7.66 1.28
N CYS A 115 5.14 -8.11 2.40
CA CYS A 115 6.39 -7.58 2.95
C CYS A 115 7.61 -7.96 2.09
N SER A 116 7.59 -9.12 1.43
CA SER A 116 8.63 -9.47 0.46
C SER A 116 8.51 -8.73 -0.88
N GLY A 117 7.42 -7.99 -1.11
CA GLY A 117 7.14 -7.34 -2.38
C GLY A 117 6.82 -8.31 -3.53
N GLU A 118 6.61 -9.58 -3.25
CA GLU A 118 6.15 -10.57 -4.25
C GLU A 118 4.82 -10.16 -4.87
N VAL A 119 3.94 -9.59 -4.04
CA VAL A 119 2.64 -9.10 -4.47
C VAL A 119 2.35 -7.72 -3.87
N LEU A 120 1.44 -6.99 -4.51
CA LEU A 120 0.92 -5.72 -4.05
C LEU A 120 -0.53 -5.84 -3.59
N TRP A 121 -0.96 -4.90 -2.75
CA TRP A 121 -2.31 -4.80 -2.23
C TRP A 121 -2.80 -3.35 -2.30
N GLY A 122 -4.03 -3.14 -2.76
CA GLY A 122 -4.63 -1.83 -2.85
C GLY A 122 -5.54 -1.49 -1.68
N PHE A 123 -5.96 -0.21 -1.60
CA PHE A 123 -7.00 0.24 -0.68
C PHE A 123 -8.12 0.94 -1.47
N GLY A 124 -9.24 0.28 -1.60
CA GLY A 124 -10.39 0.73 -2.38
C GLY A 124 -11.30 1.65 -1.57
N LEU A 125 -10.97 2.94 -1.53
CA LEU A 125 -11.76 3.98 -0.86
C LEU A 125 -12.63 4.76 -1.86
N THR A 126 -11.98 5.44 -2.80
CA THR A 126 -12.60 6.40 -3.71
C THR A 126 -13.56 5.76 -4.70
N GLU A 127 -14.71 6.39 -4.92
CA GLU A 127 -15.72 6.01 -5.91
C GLU A 127 -15.95 7.15 -6.89
N PRO A 128 -16.55 6.91 -8.07
CA PRO A 128 -16.92 7.97 -9.00
C PRO A 128 -17.76 9.09 -8.37
N ASN A 129 -18.55 8.76 -7.33
CA ASN A 129 -19.45 9.70 -6.64
C ASN A 129 -19.00 10.07 -5.21
N ALA A 130 -17.91 9.51 -4.73
CA ALA A 130 -17.45 9.69 -3.34
C ALA A 130 -15.92 9.77 -3.27
N GLY A 131 -15.39 10.99 -3.23
CA GLY A 131 -14.00 11.30 -3.00
C GLY A 131 -13.77 11.78 -1.57
N SER A 132 -13.79 13.11 -1.37
CA SER A 132 -13.63 13.72 -0.02
C SER A 132 -14.74 13.31 0.95
N ASP A 133 -15.95 13.06 0.45
CA ASP A 133 -17.05 12.50 1.22
C ASP A 133 -17.05 10.96 1.17
N ALA A 134 -16.00 10.35 1.68
CA ALA A 134 -15.83 8.90 1.68
C ALA A 134 -16.91 8.16 2.47
N GLY A 135 -17.54 8.83 3.45
CA GLY A 135 -18.68 8.29 4.21
C GLY A 135 -19.93 8.02 3.34
N ASN A 136 -20.01 8.64 2.17
CA ASN A 136 -21.11 8.45 1.21
C ASN A 136 -20.82 7.37 0.15
N SER A 137 -19.91 6.44 0.46
CA SER A 137 -19.61 5.28 -0.38
C SER A 137 -20.87 4.46 -0.69
N LYS A 138 -21.03 4.04 -1.96
CA LYS A 138 -22.16 3.24 -2.44
C LYS A 138 -21.82 1.78 -2.66
N THR A 139 -20.55 1.44 -2.81
CA THR A 139 -20.12 0.04 -2.85
C THR A 139 -20.65 -0.67 -1.61
N ASN A 140 -21.41 -1.73 -1.82
CA ASN A 140 -22.01 -2.51 -0.74
C ASN A 140 -21.41 -3.92 -0.68
N ALA A 141 -21.45 -4.50 0.51
CA ALA A 141 -21.14 -5.88 0.76
C ALA A 141 -22.28 -6.49 1.60
N LEU A 142 -22.94 -7.48 1.06
CA LEU A 142 -24.04 -8.19 1.72
C LEU A 142 -23.57 -9.60 2.05
N LEU A 143 -23.81 -10.03 3.30
CA LEU A 143 -23.49 -11.39 3.73
C LEU A 143 -24.56 -12.34 3.18
N ASP A 144 -24.15 -13.34 2.41
CA ASP A 144 -24.98 -14.43 1.89
C ASP A 144 -24.37 -15.77 2.35
N GLY A 145 -24.99 -16.37 3.35
CA GLY A 145 -24.40 -17.52 4.05
C GLY A 145 -23.10 -17.12 4.79
N ASP A 146 -21.99 -17.65 4.36
CA ASP A 146 -20.63 -17.39 4.89
C ASP A 146 -19.74 -16.55 3.93
N GLU A 147 -20.32 -16.05 2.84
CA GLU A 147 -19.61 -15.25 1.83
C GLU A 147 -20.14 -13.81 1.77
N TRP A 148 -19.23 -12.86 1.50
CA TRP A 148 -19.58 -11.48 1.21
C TRP A 148 -19.79 -11.26 -0.29
N VAL A 149 -21.02 -10.89 -0.68
CA VAL A 149 -21.34 -10.48 -2.05
C VAL A 149 -21.11 -8.98 -2.17
N VAL A 150 -20.07 -8.58 -2.90
CA VAL A 150 -19.65 -7.18 -3.05
C VAL A 150 -20.10 -6.64 -4.40
N ASN A 151 -20.83 -5.49 -4.39
CA ASN A 151 -21.28 -4.78 -5.58
C ASN A 151 -20.93 -3.30 -5.50
N GLY A 152 -20.25 -2.79 -6.52
CA GLY A 152 -19.88 -1.38 -6.60
C GLY A 152 -18.72 -1.13 -7.53
N SER A 153 -18.16 0.08 -7.45
CA SER A 153 -17.03 0.50 -8.27
C SER A 153 -16.12 1.41 -7.46
N LYS A 154 -14.82 1.16 -7.54
CA LYS A 154 -13.76 1.99 -6.94
C LYS A 154 -12.89 2.54 -8.07
N ILE A 155 -12.36 3.77 -7.89
CA ILE A 155 -11.50 4.43 -8.88
C ILE A 155 -10.22 4.97 -8.21
N PHE A 156 -9.18 5.16 -9.01
CA PHE A 156 -7.89 5.69 -8.58
C PHE A 156 -7.24 4.86 -7.45
N ILE A 157 -7.29 3.54 -7.59
CA ILE A 157 -6.78 2.63 -6.58
C ILE A 157 -5.34 2.23 -6.92
N THR A 158 -4.39 2.86 -6.26
CA THR A 158 -2.95 2.56 -6.41
C THR A 158 -2.67 1.09 -6.11
N ASN A 159 -1.84 0.47 -6.94
CA ASN A 159 -1.42 -0.94 -6.84
C ASN A 159 -2.52 -1.99 -7.08
N ALA A 160 -3.71 -1.63 -7.57
CA ALA A 160 -4.84 -2.56 -7.69
C ALA A 160 -5.00 -3.25 -9.04
N SER A 161 -4.26 -2.87 -10.08
CA SER A 161 -4.46 -3.42 -11.44
C SER A 161 -3.17 -3.90 -12.10
N THR A 162 -2.13 -4.12 -11.32
CA THR A 162 -0.88 -4.68 -11.83
C THR A 162 -0.94 -6.22 -11.90
N LYS A 163 -0.05 -6.85 -12.67
CA LYS A 163 0.03 -8.33 -12.75
C LYS A 163 0.38 -8.99 -11.42
N ILE A 164 0.93 -8.23 -10.46
CA ILE A 164 1.30 -8.68 -9.12
C ILE A 164 0.33 -8.21 -8.04
N SER A 165 -0.80 -7.59 -8.41
CA SER A 165 -1.85 -7.25 -7.46
C SER A 165 -2.52 -8.51 -6.95
N ALA A 166 -2.54 -8.72 -5.63
CA ALA A 166 -3.11 -9.90 -4.99
C ALA A 166 -4.45 -9.65 -4.32
N GLY A 167 -4.84 -8.38 -4.16
CA GLY A 167 -6.11 -8.05 -3.55
C GLY A 167 -6.27 -6.56 -3.25
N VAL A 168 -7.40 -6.22 -2.66
CA VAL A 168 -7.78 -4.87 -2.27
C VAL A 168 -8.54 -4.91 -0.93
N THR A 169 -8.17 -4.05 0.00
CA THR A 169 -9.02 -3.73 1.15
C THR A 169 -10.05 -2.69 0.71
N ALA A 170 -11.30 -3.09 0.51
CA ALA A 170 -12.35 -2.23 0.00
C ALA A 170 -13.26 -1.70 1.11
N LEU A 171 -13.46 -0.37 1.19
CA LEU A 171 -14.49 0.21 2.05
C LEU A 171 -15.86 -0.05 1.42
N CYS A 172 -16.71 -0.78 2.13
CA CYS A 172 -18.04 -1.17 1.69
C CYS A 172 -19.10 -0.77 2.72
N ARG A 173 -20.29 -0.49 2.22
CA ARG A 173 -21.48 -0.37 3.06
C ARG A 173 -21.98 -1.76 3.40
N THR A 174 -21.96 -2.12 4.68
CA THR A 174 -22.39 -3.44 5.20
C THR A 174 -23.75 -3.40 5.89
N GLY A 175 -24.30 -2.20 6.12
CA GLY A 175 -25.58 -2.04 6.80
C GLY A 175 -26.01 -0.58 6.94
N THR A 176 -26.94 -0.38 7.86
CA THR A 176 -27.42 0.94 8.26
C THR A 176 -27.48 0.97 9.78
N ARG A 177 -26.91 1.97 10.40
CA ARG A 177 -26.92 2.21 11.84
C ARG A 177 -28.31 2.66 12.32
N ASP A 178 -28.57 2.58 13.61
CA ASP A 178 -29.83 3.02 14.22
C ASP A 178 -30.18 4.50 13.95
N ASP A 179 -29.16 5.33 13.74
CA ASP A 179 -29.32 6.75 13.39
C ASP A 179 -29.54 7.01 11.88
N GLY A 180 -29.69 5.96 11.09
CA GLY A 180 -29.92 6.02 9.65
C GLY A 180 -28.65 6.23 8.80
N ARG A 181 -27.48 6.40 9.40
CA ARG A 181 -26.20 6.52 8.69
C ARG A 181 -25.71 5.16 8.15
N PRO A 182 -24.95 5.15 7.06
CA PRO A 182 -24.31 3.91 6.59
C PRO A 182 -23.44 3.28 7.69
N GLU A 183 -23.52 1.98 7.81
CA GLU A 183 -22.50 1.19 8.46
C GLU A 183 -21.45 0.82 7.42
N LEU A 184 -20.20 1.15 7.71
CA LEU A 184 -19.09 0.96 6.78
C LEU A 184 -18.08 -0.03 7.37
N SER A 185 -17.65 -0.97 6.55
CA SER A 185 -16.64 -1.97 6.89
C SER A 185 -15.59 -2.10 5.78
N CYS A 186 -14.39 -2.53 6.14
CA CYS A 186 -13.35 -2.89 5.19
C CYS A 186 -13.42 -4.39 4.90
N ILE A 187 -13.64 -4.75 3.64
CA ILE A 187 -13.68 -6.13 3.17
C ILE A 187 -12.39 -6.41 2.39
N LEU A 188 -11.75 -7.54 2.67
CA LEU A 188 -10.60 -8.03 1.90
C LEU A 188 -11.12 -8.78 0.68
N ILE A 189 -10.72 -8.36 -0.51
CA ILE A 189 -11.15 -8.91 -1.81
C ILE A 189 -9.93 -9.38 -2.57
#